data_464bb5ff5de69b004edbdeb93ca93970
#
_entry.id   464bb5ff5de69b004edbdeb93ca93970
#
_cell.length_a   1.000
_cell.length_b   1.000
_cell.length_c   1.000
_cell.angle_alpha   90.00
_cell.angle_beta   90.00
_cell.angle_gamma   90.00
#
_symmetry.space_group_name_H-M   'P 1'
#
loop_
_entity.id
_entity.type
_entity.pdbx_description
1 polymer ?
#
loop_
_entity_poly.entity_id
_entity_poly.type
_entity_poly.pdbx_seq_one_letter_code
_entity_poly.pdbx_strand_id
1 'polypeptide(L)'
;MCPQSDFVCVNRLHTEVAMQAATIKLFLVHGSPSGLRTAELSNWSGKAIAAPRTEISDLLKREELISPGFYLLTGVDPDSGDPAIYIGEAENVASRLKGHAGKDFWNAVTVFVSKDENLTKAHIRYLEGELITLATNAAAAVVVNAASSGAKLPESDAAEMDIFLEKCLQLLPVLGISVFNQ
;
A
#
# COMPACT_ATOMS: atom_id res chain seq x y z
N MET A 1 -30.27 -26.67 -35.92
CA MET A 1 -30.23 -25.21 -35.74
C MET A 1 -30.06 -24.92 -34.25
N CYS A 2 -28.83 -24.75 -33.77
CA CYS A 2 -28.51 -24.34 -32.42
C CYS A 2 -28.18 -22.85 -32.44
N PRO A 3 -28.73 -22.02 -31.54
CA PRO A 3 -28.22 -20.68 -31.34
C PRO A 3 -27.03 -20.77 -30.38
N GLN A 4 -25.95 -20.22 -30.81
CA GLN A 4 -24.73 -19.99 -30.04
C GLN A 4 -25.03 -19.06 -28.87
N SER A 5 -24.75 -19.52 -27.66
CA SER A 5 -24.71 -18.67 -26.46
C SER A 5 -23.37 -17.94 -26.46
N ASP A 6 -23.44 -16.65 -26.76
CA ASP A 6 -22.33 -15.74 -26.60
C ASP A 6 -21.98 -15.61 -25.10
N PHE A 7 -20.93 -16.28 -24.69
CA PHE A 7 -20.22 -15.93 -23.47
C PHE A 7 -19.56 -14.56 -23.69
N VAL A 8 -20.20 -13.52 -23.22
CA VAL A 8 -19.58 -12.21 -23.08
C VAL A 8 -18.51 -12.33 -22.02
N CYS A 9 -17.28 -12.56 -22.48
CA CYS A 9 -16.09 -12.39 -21.68
C CYS A 9 -16.01 -10.91 -21.33
N VAL A 10 -16.40 -10.54 -20.11
CA VAL A 10 -16.22 -9.19 -19.60
C VAL A 10 -14.72 -9.01 -19.39
N ASN A 11 -14.05 -8.61 -20.46
CA ASN A 11 -12.73 -8.05 -20.39
C ASN A 11 -12.85 -6.77 -19.56
N ARG A 12 -12.45 -6.80 -18.29
CA ARG A 12 -12.14 -5.58 -17.54
C ARG A 12 -10.98 -4.92 -18.27
N LEU A 13 -11.32 -4.09 -19.24
CA LEU A 13 -10.38 -3.15 -19.83
C LEU A 13 -9.80 -2.35 -18.67
N HIS A 14 -8.50 -2.44 -18.49
CA HIS A 14 -7.73 -1.47 -17.75
C HIS A 14 -7.88 -0.15 -18.50
N THR A 15 -8.94 0.57 -18.17
CA THR A 15 -9.03 1.98 -18.51
C THR A 15 -7.89 2.61 -17.74
N GLU A 16 -6.94 3.22 -18.43
CA GLU A 16 -6.00 4.16 -17.81
C GLU A 16 -6.86 5.17 -17.05
N VAL A 17 -6.96 5.00 -15.75
CA VAL A 17 -7.63 5.97 -14.90
C VAL A 17 -6.71 7.18 -14.91
N ALA A 18 -7.09 8.22 -15.65
CA ALA A 18 -6.34 9.46 -15.70
C ALA A 18 -6.23 9.99 -14.26
N MET A 19 -5.02 9.94 -13.69
CA MET A 19 -4.76 10.46 -12.36
C MET A 19 -5.19 11.92 -12.30
N GLN A 20 -6.05 12.26 -11.35
CA GLN A 20 -6.50 13.62 -11.16
C GLN A 20 -5.39 14.47 -10.55
N ALA A 21 -5.32 15.74 -10.97
CA ALA A 21 -4.45 16.73 -10.33
C ALA A 21 -4.76 16.80 -8.83
N ALA A 22 -3.70 16.80 -8.02
CA ALA A 22 -3.83 16.77 -6.57
C ALA A 22 -2.71 17.59 -5.91
N THR A 23 -3.01 18.13 -4.73
CA THR A 23 -2.01 18.78 -3.89
C THR A 23 -1.55 17.79 -2.83
N ILE A 24 -0.24 17.60 -2.72
CA ILE A 24 0.40 16.75 -1.73
C ILE A 24 1.00 17.64 -0.63
N LYS A 25 0.66 17.33 0.61
CA LYS A 25 1.28 17.90 1.80
C LYS A 25 2.28 16.90 2.36
N LEU A 26 3.56 17.21 2.26
CA LEU A 26 4.65 16.42 2.81
C LEU A 26 5.18 17.11 4.07
N PHE A 27 5.22 16.38 5.19
CA PHE A 27 5.76 16.86 6.45
C PHE A 27 6.98 16.05 6.86
N LEU A 28 8.12 16.71 7.01
CA LEU A 28 9.39 16.11 7.39
C LEU A 28 9.56 16.24 8.92
N VAL A 29 9.31 15.15 9.63
CA VAL A 29 9.24 15.15 11.12
C VAL A 29 10.53 15.64 11.75
N HIS A 30 11.68 15.23 11.20
CA HIS A 30 13.00 15.68 11.66
C HIS A 30 13.73 16.54 10.61
N GLY A 31 13.00 17.09 9.63
CA GLY A 31 13.56 17.96 8.60
C GLY A 31 14.30 17.25 7.45
N SER A 32 14.49 15.94 7.51
CA SER A 32 15.16 15.16 6.46
C SER A 32 14.14 14.61 5.46
N PRO A 33 14.31 14.83 4.15
CA PRO A 33 13.45 14.25 3.12
C PRO A 33 13.47 12.72 3.07
N SER A 34 14.57 12.10 3.50
CA SER A 34 14.74 10.64 3.54
C SER A 34 14.43 10.02 4.91
N GLY A 35 14.16 10.85 5.92
CA GLY A 35 13.82 10.40 7.27
C GLY A 35 12.33 10.12 7.46
N LEU A 36 11.90 10.07 8.73
CA LEU A 36 10.50 9.94 9.11
C LEU A 36 9.69 11.12 8.56
N ARG A 37 8.67 10.82 7.75
CA ARG A 37 7.84 11.81 7.08
C ARG A 37 6.42 11.33 6.93
N THR A 38 5.50 12.28 6.83
CA THR A 38 4.10 11.99 6.52
C THR A 38 3.70 12.65 5.20
N ALA A 39 2.78 12.03 4.47
CA ALA A 39 2.26 12.56 3.22
C ALA A 39 0.74 12.41 3.17
N GLU A 40 0.08 13.46 2.71
CA GLU A 40 -1.38 13.51 2.57
C GLU A 40 -1.75 14.16 1.25
N LEU A 41 -2.85 13.72 0.66
CA LEU A 41 -3.53 14.42 -0.43
C LEU A 41 -4.61 15.35 0.13
N SER A 42 -4.77 16.52 -0.45
CA SER A 42 -5.90 17.40 -0.11
C SER A 42 -7.23 16.70 -0.41
N ASN A 43 -8.22 16.90 0.48
CA ASN A 43 -9.56 16.29 0.38
C ASN A 43 -9.56 14.75 0.35
N TRP A 44 -8.64 14.15 1.07
CA TRP A 44 -8.55 12.69 1.23
C TRP A 44 -8.39 12.31 2.70
N SER A 45 -9.08 11.25 3.11
CA SER A 45 -9.00 10.76 4.50
C SER A 45 -7.72 9.97 4.78
N GLY A 46 -7.07 9.44 3.77
CA GLY A 46 -5.86 8.65 3.95
C GLY A 46 -4.65 9.49 4.34
N LYS A 47 -3.72 8.84 5.03
CA LYS A 47 -2.44 9.39 5.42
C LYS A 47 -1.35 8.33 5.27
N ALA A 48 -0.25 8.72 4.65
CA ALA A 48 0.93 7.89 4.56
C ALA A 48 1.97 8.33 5.60
N ILE A 49 2.63 7.39 6.23
CA ILE A 49 3.76 7.61 7.13
C ILE A 49 4.92 6.75 6.64
N ALA A 50 6.05 7.35 6.32
CA ALA A 50 7.21 6.64 5.78
C ALA A 50 8.45 6.91 6.62
N ALA A 51 9.28 5.89 6.79
CA ALA A 51 10.54 6.01 7.51
C ALA A 51 11.58 5.01 6.99
N PRO A 52 12.86 5.35 7.06
CA PRO A 52 13.93 4.36 6.94
C PRO A 52 13.91 3.44 8.17
N ARG A 53 14.40 2.23 8.02
CA ARG A 53 14.50 1.26 9.12
C ARG A 53 15.25 1.80 10.33
N THR A 54 16.23 2.66 10.10
CA THR A 54 17.00 3.32 11.17
C THR A 54 16.17 4.20 12.10
N GLU A 55 15.00 4.67 11.65
CA GLU A 55 14.07 5.49 12.42
C GLU A 55 12.80 4.73 12.85
N ILE A 56 12.84 3.39 12.81
CA ILE A 56 11.67 2.56 13.17
C ILE A 56 11.20 2.83 14.60
N SER A 57 12.09 3.13 15.53
CA SER A 57 11.72 3.43 16.92
C SER A 57 10.85 4.67 17.05
N ASP A 58 11.11 5.71 16.25
CA ASP A 58 10.32 6.93 16.26
C ASP A 58 9.00 6.73 15.49
N LEU A 59 9.03 5.96 14.42
CA LEU A 59 7.81 5.57 13.72
C LEU A 59 6.83 4.84 14.66
N LEU A 60 7.31 3.86 15.42
CA LEU A 60 6.48 3.05 16.31
C LEU A 60 5.84 3.83 17.47
N LYS A 61 6.34 5.03 17.79
CA LYS A 61 5.76 5.93 18.79
C LYS A 61 4.59 6.76 18.26
N ARG A 62 4.35 6.75 16.96
CA ARG A 62 3.30 7.56 16.35
C ARG A 62 1.92 7.00 16.65
N GLU A 63 1.01 7.88 17.02
CA GLU A 63 -0.37 7.53 17.38
C GLU A 63 -1.14 6.90 16.21
N GLU A 64 -0.86 7.32 14.99
CA GLU A 64 -1.52 6.80 13.80
C GLU A 64 -1.33 5.29 13.62
N LEU A 65 -0.23 4.73 14.12
CA LEU A 65 0.10 3.32 13.93
C LEU A 65 -0.67 2.36 14.85
N ILE A 66 -1.41 2.85 15.83
CA ILE A 66 -2.32 2.02 16.63
C ILE A 66 -3.63 1.73 15.90
N SER A 67 -3.90 2.43 14.80
CA SER A 67 -5.09 2.27 13.97
C SER A 67 -4.94 1.14 12.93
N PRO A 68 -6.07 0.65 12.40
CA PRO A 68 -6.05 -0.25 11.26
C PRO A 68 -5.40 0.39 10.04
N GLY A 69 -4.61 -0.39 9.33
CA GLY A 69 -3.94 0.07 8.13
C GLY A 69 -3.21 -1.04 7.39
N PHE A 70 -2.54 -0.68 6.33
CA PHE A 70 -1.63 -1.56 5.63
C PHE A 70 -0.26 -0.90 5.50
N TYR A 71 0.75 -1.71 5.22
CA TYR A 71 2.13 -1.25 5.16
C TYR A 71 2.93 -1.98 4.11
N LEU A 72 3.93 -1.30 3.60
CA LEU A 72 4.88 -1.80 2.62
C LEU A 72 6.27 -1.76 3.25
N LEU A 73 6.94 -2.91 3.28
CA LEU A 73 8.35 -3.01 3.62
C LEU A 73 9.13 -3.15 2.30
N THR A 74 10.05 -2.26 2.05
CA THR A 74 10.85 -2.24 0.83
C THR A 74 12.31 -2.42 1.13
N GLY A 75 13.02 -3.09 0.23
CA GLY A 75 14.44 -3.35 0.36
C GLY A 75 14.98 -4.14 -0.82
N VAL A 76 15.86 -5.07 -0.53
CA VAL A 76 16.56 -5.88 -1.53
C VAL A 76 16.46 -7.35 -1.12
N ASP A 77 16.11 -8.21 -2.06
CA ASP A 77 16.14 -9.65 -1.85
C ASP A 77 17.59 -10.09 -1.65
N PRO A 78 17.91 -10.75 -0.52
CA PRO A 78 19.29 -11.13 -0.21
C PRO A 78 19.87 -12.21 -1.13
N ASP A 79 19.01 -12.99 -1.78
CA ASP A 79 19.44 -14.10 -2.65
C ASP A 79 19.67 -13.62 -4.08
N SER A 80 18.78 -12.81 -4.63
CA SER A 80 18.87 -12.34 -6.03
C SER A 80 19.53 -10.96 -6.17
N GLY A 81 19.48 -10.12 -5.14
CA GLY A 81 19.90 -8.72 -5.23
C GLY A 81 18.86 -7.79 -5.88
N ASP A 82 17.71 -8.31 -6.23
CA ASP A 82 16.63 -7.54 -6.85
C ASP A 82 15.85 -6.72 -5.82
N PRO A 83 15.17 -5.63 -6.23
CA PRO A 83 14.23 -4.94 -5.36
C PRO A 83 13.21 -5.92 -4.77
N ALA A 84 12.90 -5.78 -3.50
CA ALA A 84 11.94 -6.64 -2.81
C ALA A 84 10.90 -5.80 -2.08
N ILE A 85 9.66 -6.29 -2.04
CA ILE A 85 8.55 -5.67 -1.34
C ILE A 85 7.74 -6.72 -0.57
N TYR A 86 7.39 -6.37 0.66
CA TYR A 86 6.41 -7.08 1.48
C TYR A 86 5.22 -6.16 1.71
N ILE A 87 4.01 -6.62 1.47
CA ILE A 87 2.77 -5.86 1.65
C ILE A 87 1.95 -6.56 2.72
N GLY A 88 1.66 -5.88 3.81
CA GLY A 88 0.91 -6.46 4.93
C GLY A 88 -0.18 -5.54 5.44
N GLU A 89 -1.11 -6.13 6.18
CA GLU A 89 -2.21 -5.44 6.86
C GLU A 89 -2.18 -5.70 8.36
N ALA A 90 -2.75 -4.81 9.14
CA ALA A 90 -2.94 -5.00 10.58
C ALA A 90 -4.03 -4.09 11.14
N GLU A 91 -4.76 -4.58 12.12
CA GLU A 91 -5.68 -3.75 12.94
C GLU A 91 -4.92 -2.84 13.90
N ASN A 92 -3.68 -3.20 14.23
CA ASN A 92 -2.71 -2.36 14.94
C ASN A 92 -1.36 -2.50 14.24
N VAL A 93 -1.02 -1.53 13.42
CA VAL A 93 0.18 -1.57 12.58
C VAL A 93 1.45 -1.56 13.42
N ALA A 94 1.50 -0.79 14.51
CA ALA A 94 2.67 -0.74 15.39
C ALA A 94 3.01 -2.12 15.98
N SER A 95 2.01 -2.84 16.46
CA SER A 95 2.20 -4.20 16.99
C SER A 95 2.70 -5.18 15.93
N ARG A 96 2.16 -5.06 14.71
CA ARG A 96 2.55 -5.93 13.59
C ARG A 96 3.97 -5.67 13.12
N LEU A 97 4.38 -4.41 13.00
CA LEU A 97 5.72 -4.03 12.57
C LEU A 97 6.81 -4.50 13.53
N LYS A 98 6.56 -4.55 14.82
CA LYS A 98 7.49 -5.13 15.80
C LYS A 98 7.86 -6.57 15.47
N GLY A 99 6.93 -7.35 14.93
CA GLY A 99 7.16 -8.73 14.49
C GLY A 99 8.06 -8.87 13.25
N HIS A 100 8.29 -7.78 12.50
CA HIS A 100 9.16 -7.77 11.32
C HIS A 100 10.61 -7.34 11.62
N ALA A 101 10.91 -6.99 12.85
CA ALA A 101 12.24 -6.49 13.23
C ALA A 101 13.39 -7.47 12.91
N GLY A 102 13.12 -8.78 12.91
CA GLY A 102 14.11 -9.82 12.58
C GLY A 102 14.25 -10.17 11.09
N LYS A 103 13.47 -9.57 10.20
CA LYS A 103 13.59 -9.80 8.75
C LYS A 103 14.65 -8.89 8.15
N ASP A 104 15.56 -9.45 7.35
CA ASP A 104 16.76 -8.73 6.90
C ASP A 104 16.61 -7.97 5.59
N PHE A 105 15.60 -8.30 4.76
CA PHE A 105 15.51 -7.77 3.39
C PHE A 105 15.10 -6.29 3.31
N TRP A 106 14.35 -5.76 4.28
CA TRP A 106 13.78 -4.42 4.20
C TRP A 106 14.64 -3.34 4.87
N ASN A 107 14.66 -2.17 4.29
CA ASN A 107 15.37 -0.99 4.79
C ASN A 107 14.48 0.26 4.92
N ALA A 108 13.26 0.21 4.43
CA ALA A 108 12.28 1.28 4.55
C ALA A 108 10.88 0.71 4.74
N VAL A 109 10.02 1.49 5.40
CA VAL A 109 8.61 1.16 5.64
C VAL A 109 7.74 2.34 5.27
N THR A 110 6.61 2.06 4.64
CA THR A 110 5.54 3.02 4.37
C THR A 110 4.24 2.44 4.89
N VAL A 111 3.55 3.19 5.73
CA VAL A 111 2.28 2.82 6.35
C VAL A 111 1.18 3.73 5.80
N PHE A 112 0.03 3.14 5.50
CA PHE A 112 -1.19 3.87 5.16
C PHE A 112 -2.28 3.61 6.20
N VAL A 113 -2.86 4.66 6.69
CA VAL A 113 -3.98 4.67 7.63
C VAL A 113 -5.05 5.66 7.17
N SER A 114 -6.22 5.60 7.78
CA SER A 114 -7.27 6.61 7.59
C SER A 114 -7.34 7.54 8.79
N LYS A 115 -7.37 8.85 8.57
CA LYS A 115 -7.48 9.87 9.62
C LYS A 115 -8.83 9.86 10.35
N ASP A 116 -9.85 9.33 9.70
CA ASP A 116 -11.21 9.20 10.24
C ASP A 116 -11.52 7.81 10.81
N GLU A 117 -10.50 6.95 10.90
CA GLU A 117 -10.58 5.58 11.45
C GLU A 117 -11.61 4.67 10.76
N ASN A 118 -12.00 4.98 9.53
CA ASN A 118 -13.04 4.25 8.79
C ASN A 118 -12.56 2.94 8.14
N LEU A 119 -11.27 2.62 8.18
CA LEU A 119 -10.77 1.36 7.63
C LEU A 119 -11.10 0.19 8.55
N THR A 120 -11.92 -0.72 8.05
CA THR A 120 -12.22 -2.00 8.72
C THR A 120 -11.17 -3.06 8.38
N LYS A 121 -11.18 -4.17 9.10
CA LYS A 121 -10.33 -5.33 8.78
C LYS A 121 -10.57 -5.85 7.36
N ALA A 122 -11.81 -5.86 6.90
CA ALA A 122 -12.13 -6.28 5.54
C ALA A 122 -11.56 -5.31 4.49
N HIS A 123 -11.61 -4.01 4.76
CA HIS A 123 -11.02 -2.98 3.90
C HIS A 123 -9.50 -3.15 3.78
N ILE A 124 -8.77 -3.26 4.88
CA ILE A 124 -7.31 -3.39 4.84
C ILE A 124 -6.84 -4.69 4.18
N ARG A 125 -7.58 -5.80 4.36
CA ARG A 125 -7.32 -7.06 3.65
C ARG A 125 -7.57 -6.96 2.15
N TYR A 126 -8.61 -6.23 1.76
CA TYR A 126 -8.89 -5.97 0.35
C TYR A 126 -7.75 -5.17 -0.28
N LEU A 127 -7.35 -4.07 0.34
CA LEU A 127 -6.26 -3.20 -0.13
C LEU A 127 -4.92 -3.94 -0.22
N GLU A 128 -4.61 -4.78 0.77
CA GLU A 128 -3.43 -5.66 0.75
C GLU A 128 -3.45 -6.58 -0.48
N GLY A 129 -4.56 -7.27 -0.72
CA GLY A 129 -4.70 -8.20 -1.83
C GLY A 129 -4.57 -7.53 -3.20
N GLU A 130 -5.19 -6.36 -3.39
CA GLU A 130 -5.09 -5.57 -4.61
C GLU A 130 -3.65 -5.08 -4.85
N LEU A 131 -2.97 -4.58 -3.80
CA LEU A 131 -1.57 -4.16 -3.91
C LEU A 131 -0.62 -5.31 -4.24
N ILE A 132 -0.81 -6.49 -3.64
CA ILE A 132 -0.02 -7.68 -3.96
C ILE A 132 -0.22 -8.07 -5.43
N THR A 133 -1.46 -8.03 -5.91
CA THR A 133 -1.78 -8.32 -7.30
C THR A 133 -1.10 -7.32 -8.25
N LEU A 134 -1.18 -6.03 -7.95
CA LEU A 134 -0.53 -4.97 -8.75
C LEU A 134 0.99 -5.12 -8.76
N ALA A 135 1.61 -5.34 -7.60
CA ALA A 135 3.07 -5.51 -7.50
C ALA A 135 3.55 -6.76 -8.25
N THR A 136 2.79 -7.85 -8.17
CA THR A 136 3.09 -9.10 -8.88
C THR A 136 3.00 -8.90 -10.39
N ASN A 137 1.96 -8.22 -10.86
CA ASN A 137 1.76 -7.96 -12.29
C ASN A 137 2.80 -6.98 -12.87
N ALA A 138 3.22 -6.00 -12.08
CA ALA A 138 4.26 -5.05 -12.48
C ALA A 138 5.63 -5.72 -12.64
N ALA A 139 5.88 -6.81 -11.92
CA ALA A 139 7.11 -7.61 -11.97
C ALA A 139 8.41 -6.78 -11.78
N ALA A 140 8.31 -5.62 -11.12
CA ALA A 140 9.43 -4.70 -10.89
C ALA A 140 10.19 -4.99 -9.59
N ALA A 141 9.67 -5.91 -8.75
CA ALA A 141 10.26 -6.33 -7.49
C ALA A 141 9.84 -7.76 -7.13
N VAL A 142 10.63 -8.39 -6.30
CA VAL A 142 10.24 -9.66 -5.66
C VAL A 142 9.17 -9.38 -4.61
N VAL A 143 7.97 -9.94 -4.79
CA VAL A 143 6.89 -9.84 -3.81
C VAL A 143 7.05 -10.96 -2.79
N VAL A 144 7.53 -10.62 -1.59
CA VAL A 144 7.94 -11.59 -0.56
C VAL A 144 6.77 -12.43 -0.04
N ASN A 145 5.57 -11.87 -0.03
CA ASN A 145 4.36 -12.55 0.44
C ASN A 145 3.26 -12.63 -0.62
N ALA A 146 3.60 -13.03 -1.83
CA ALA A 146 2.68 -13.12 -2.97
C ALA A 146 1.42 -14.02 -2.75
N ALA A 147 1.36 -14.79 -1.68
CA ALA A 147 0.31 -15.78 -1.42
C ALA A 147 -0.90 -15.22 -0.61
N SER A 148 -1.03 -13.90 -0.42
CA SER A 148 -2.21 -13.35 0.27
C SER A 148 -3.46 -13.52 -0.58
N SER A 149 -4.56 -13.92 0.06
CA SER A 149 -5.84 -14.15 -0.60
C SER A 149 -6.74 -12.92 -0.67
N GLY A 150 -6.35 -11.83 -0.04
CA GLY A 150 -7.18 -10.62 0.05
C GLY A 150 -8.53 -10.85 0.75
N ALA A 151 -9.50 -9.99 0.49
CA ALA A 151 -10.88 -10.11 0.95
C ALA A 151 -11.84 -9.68 -0.16
N LYS A 152 -13.06 -10.24 -0.15
CA LYS A 152 -14.15 -9.75 -1.00
C LYS A 152 -14.95 -8.72 -0.21
N LEU A 153 -15.29 -7.62 -0.85
CA LEU A 153 -16.14 -6.57 -0.31
C LEU A 153 -17.45 -6.50 -1.08
N PRO A 154 -18.53 -5.98 -0.47
CA PRO A 154 -19.69 -5.51 -1.22
C PRO A 154 -19.27 -4.52 -2.32
N GLU A 155 -20.06 -4.44 -3.39
CA GLU A 155 -19.70 -3.64 -4.57
C GLU A 155 -19.41 -2.16 -4.22
N SER A 156 -20.22 -1.56 -3.36
CA SER A 156 -20.04 -0.17 -2.92
C SER A 156 -18.74 0.04 -2.15
N ASP A 157 -18.45 -0.88 -1.22
CA ASP A 157 -17.24 -0.81 -0.40
C ASP A 157 -15.97 -1.03 -1.25
N ALA A 158 -16.06 -1.96 -2.21
CA ALA A 158 -14.97 -2.20 -3.15
C ALA A 158 -14.67 -0.95 -3.99
N ALA A 159 -15.71 -0.28 -4.50
CA ALA A 159 -15.56 0.96 -5.27
C ALA A 159 -14.92 2.09 -4.44
N GLU A 160 -15.29 2.23 -3.17
CA GLU A 160 -14.66 3.19 -2.26
C GLU A 160 -13.19 2.86 -1.99
N MET A 161 -12.87 1.58 -1.81
CA MET A 161 -11.50 1.13 -1.58
C MET A 161 -10.64 1.22 -2.84
N ASP A 162 -11.20 1.05 -4.01
CA ASP A 162 -10.50 1.28 -5.29
C ASP A 162 -10.08 2.75 -5.43
N ILE A 163 -10.97 3.70 -5.06
CA ILE A 163 -10.63 5.12 -5.02
C ILE A 163 -9.54 5.40 -3.96
N PHE A 164 -9.65 4.79 -2.79
CA PHE A 164 -8.65 4.92 -1.74
C PHE A 164 -7.27 4.42 -2.22
N LEU A 165 -7.24 3.27 -2.87
CA LEU A 165 -6.05 2.65 -3.45
C LEU A 165 -5.40 3.54 -4.51
N GLU A 166 -6.20 4.11 -5.42
CA GLU A 166 -5.73 5.05 -6.45
C GLU A 166 -4.96 6.23 -5.82
N LYS A 167 -5.48 6.79 -4.73
CA LYS A 167 -4.82 7.88 -4.00
C LYS A 167 -3.53 7.40 -3.32
N CYS A 168 -3.50 6.19 -2.77
CA CYS A 168 -2.28 5.60 -2.25
C CYS A 168 -1.21 5.46 -3.35
N LEU A 169 -1.58 4.92 -4.51
CA LEU A 169 -0.68 4.75 -5.66
C LEU A 169 -0.13 6.10 -6.16
N GLN A 170 -0.91 7.16 -6.07
CA GLN A 170 -0.47 8.51 -6.41
C GLN A 170 0.62 9.04 -5.46
N LEU A 171 0.60 8.64 -4.18
CA LEU A 171 1.60 9.04 -3.19
C LEU A 171 2.89 8.22 -3.24
N LEU A 172 2.82 6.95 -3.63
CA LEU A 172 3.95 6.02 -3.52
C LEU A 172 5.22 6.49 -4.22
N PRO A 173 5.20 7.03 -5.46
CA PRO A 173 6.39 7.54 -6.12
C PRO A 173 7.04 8.72 -5.37
N VAL A 174 6.24 9.59 -4.77
CA VAL A 174 6.72 10.72 -3.96
C VAL A 174 7.42 10.24 -2.69
N LEU A 175 7.02 9.07 -2.19
CA LEU A 175 7.62 8.41 -1.03
C LEU A 175 8.81 7.49 -1.41
N GLY A 176 9.18 7.46 -2.68
CA GLY A 176 10.31 6.68 -3.17
C GLY A 176 9.99 5.23 -3.56
N ILE A 177 8.70 4.89 -3.70
CA ILE A 177 8.25 3.55 -4.09
C ILE A 177 7.74 3.60 -5.53
N SER A 178 8.49 3.00 -6.46
CA SER A 178 8.18 2.95 -7.90
C SER A 178 7.77 1.57 -8.41
N VAL A 179 7.64 0.59 -7.51
CA VAL A 179 7.38 -0.82 -7.85
C VAL A 179 6.07 -1.03 -8.64
N PHE A 180 5.12 -0.13 -8.49
CA PHE A 180 3.80 -0.20 -9.13
C PHE A 180 3.70 0.56 -10.46
N ASN A 181 4.77 1.25 -10.86
CA ASN A 181 4.80 1.98 -12.13
C ASN A 181 5.16 1.01 -13.26
N GLN A 182 4.27 0.93 -14.24
CA GLN A 182 4.55 0.27 -15.52
C GLN A 182 5.14 1.26 -16.50
#